data_876a3e8bab244cf0f900e0f69b2fd644
#
_entry.id   876a3e8bab244cf0f900e0f69b2fd644
#
_cell.length_a   1.000
_cell.length_b   1.000
_cell.length_c   1.000
_cell.angle_alpha   90.00
_cell.angle_beta   90.00
_cell.angle_gamma   90.00
#
_symmetry.space_group_name_H-M   'P 1'
#
loop_
_entity.id
_entity.type
_entity.pdbx_description
1 polymer ?
#
loop_
_entity_poly.entity_id
_entity_poly.type
_entity_poly.pdbx_seq_one_letter_code
_entity_poly.pdbx_strand_id
1 'polypeptide(L)'
;VSITPAESASLAARLLSRHNLGSLPVCGEDGGLRGIVTDRDIVTRCVAAEEDPHKVQIKDIMSRNCAVVSPDDDAAEAARMMAVKQVRRLPVLEAGKVVGMVSLGDLAKCGACEMEAGEALSEISENIQRTRGLHQPERD
;
A
#
# COMPACT_ATOMS: atom_id res chain seq x y z
N VAL A 1 7.38 -5.73 9.42
CA VAL A 1 8.20 -4.54 9.12
C VAL A 1 7.31 -3.31 9.04
N SER A 2 7.63 -2.30 9.80
CA SER A 2 6.90 -1.03 9.83
C SER A 2 7.89 0.12 9.97
N ILE A 3 7.38 1.35 9.85
CA ILE A 3 8.20 2.56 9.97
C ILE A 3 7.41 3.61 10.76
N THR A 4 8.10 4.53 11.40
CA THR A 4 7.44 5.62 12.14
C THR A 4 7.33 6.89 11.28
N PRO A 5 6.39 7.79 11.60
CA PRO A 5 6.19 9.01 10.82
C PRO A 5 7.41 9.95 10.74
N ALA A 6 8.26 9.91 11.75
CA ALA A 6 9.43 10.81 11.82
C ALA A 6 10.65 10.29 11.07
N GLU A 7 10.62 9.04 10.60
CA GLU A 7 11.71 8.45 9.84
C GLU A 7 11.80 9.07 8.44
N SER A 8 12.95 8.86 7.80
CA SER A 8 13.20 9.45 6.48
C SER A 8 12.64 8.59 5.33
N ALA A 9 12.36 9.24 4.22
CA ALA A 9 12.00 8.54 2.98
C ALA A 9 13.12 7.60 2.54
N SER A 10 14.39 7.97 2.79
CA SER A 10 15.53 7.11 2.48
C SER A 10 15.48 5.79 3.26
N LEU A 11 15.13 5.83 4.54
CA LEU A 11 14.99 4.60 5.33
C LEU A 11 13.86 3.73 4.79
N ALA A 12 12.73 4.33 4.45
CA ALA A 12 11.60 3.58 3.86
C ALA A 12 12.03 2.90 2.56
N ALA A 13 12.72 3.62 1.69
CA ALA A 13 13.21 3.04 0.42
C ALA A 13 14.12 1.84 0.66
N ARG A 14 15.02 1.94 1.64
CA ARG A 14 15.91 0.83 1.99
C ARG A 14 15.17 -0.38 2.53
N LEU A 15 14.15 -0.15 3.38
CA LEU A 15 13.33 -1.24 3.92
C LEU A 15 12.52 -1.92 2.82
N LEU A 16 11.91 -1.14 1.93
CA LEU A 16 11.17 -1.69 0.79
C LEU A 16 12.07 -2.55 -0.10
N SER A 17 13.28 -2.07 -0.38
CA SER A 17 14.25 -2.79 -1.18
C SER A 17 14.74 -4.06 -0.49
N ARG A 18 15.14 -3.95 0.78
CA ARG A 18 15.70 -5.06 1.54
C ARG A 18 14.71 -6.21 1.69
N HIS A 19 13.44 -5.90 1.93
CA HIS A 19 12.41 -6.90 2.17
C HIS A 19 11.55 -7.19 0.94
N ASN A 20 11.88 -6.58 -0.19
CA ASN A 20 11.15 -6.75 -1.46
C ASN A 20 9.66 -6.45 -1.29
N LEU A 21 9.36 -5.30 -0.72
CA LEU A 21 7.99 -4.87 -0.43
C LEU A 21 7.61 -3.68 -1.31
N GLY A 22 6.31 -3.53 -1.58
CA GLY A 22 5.77 -2.35 -2.26
C GLY A 22 5.18 -1.31 -1.31
N SER A 23 4.95 -1.68 -0.05
CA SER A 23 4.34 -0.79 0.94
C SER A 23 4.80 -1.14 2.34
N LEU A 24 4.76 -0.13 3.22
CA LEU A 24 5.06 -0.27 4.64
C LEU A 24 3.95 0.38 5.44
N PRO A 25 3.45 -0.27 6.50
CA PRO A 25 2.59 0.42 7.45
C PRO A 25 3.40 1.43 8.25
N VAL A 26 2.82 2.61 8.44
CA VAL A 26 3.41 3.68 9.24
C VAL A 26 2.71 3.67 10.59
N CYS A 27 3.47 3.40 11.64
CA CYS A 27 2.93 3.20 12.99
C CYS A 27 3.51 4.22 13.96
N GLY A 28 2.69 4.68 14.92
CA GLY A 28 3.15 5.50 16.03
C GLY A 28 3.89 4.66 17.07
N GLU A 29 4.39 5.32 18.10
CA GLU A 29 5.11 4.65 19.20
C GLU A 29 4.25 3.65 19.94
N ASP A 30 2.94 3.89 19.98
CA ASP A 30 1.96 2.99 20.60
C ASP A 30 1.63 1.77 19.72
N GLY A 31 2.22 1.66 18.53
CA GLY A 31 1.91 0.61 17.56
C GLY A 31 0.67 0.88 16.73
N GLY A 32 -0.02 1.99 16.96
CA GLY A 32 -1.21 2.37 16.20
C GLY A 32 -0.90 2.80 14.78
N LEU A 33 -1.76 2.39 13.85
CA LEU A 33 -1.58 2.74 12.44
C LEU A 33 -1.81 4.24 12.22
N ARG A 34 -0.86 4.89 11.55
CA ARG A 34 -0.95 6.29 11.13
C ARG A 34 -1.21 6.44 9.63
N GLY A 35 -0.79 5.47 8.84
CA GLY A 35 -0.95 5.49 7.40
C GLY A 35 -0.13 4.41 6.73
N ILE A 36 0.02 4.53 5.41
CA ILE A 36 0.84 3.63 4.61
C ILE A 36 1.75 4.48 3.73
N VAL A 37 2.99 4.04 3.57
CA VAL A 37 3.90 4.61 2.59
C VAL A 37 4.26 3.53 1.56
N THR A 38 4.23 3.92 0.29
CA THR A 38 4.49 3.02 -0.83
C THR A 38 5.72 3.49 -1.60
N ASP A 39 6.26 2.61 -2.45
CA ASP A 39 7.30 2.97 -3.40
C ASP A 39 6.82 4.11 -4.31
N ARG A 40 5.56 4.08 -4.71
CA ARG A 40 4.97 5.16 -5.52
C ARG A 40 4.98 6.50 -4.77
N ASP A 41 4.64 6.51 -3.48
CA ASP A 41 4.69 7.74 -2.67
C ASP A 41 6.09 8.34 -2.67
N ILE A 42 7.11 7.50 -2.52
CA ILE A 42 8.50 7.97 -2.52
C ILE A 42 8.86 8.55 -3.89
N VAL A 43 8.50 7.87 -4.97
CA VAL A 43 8.80 8.34 -6.32
C VAL A 43 8.08 9.64 -6.62
N THR A 44 6.76 9.71 -6.36
CA THR A 44 5.94 10.85 -6.78
C THR A 44 6.03 12.05 -5.85
N ARG A 45 6.20 11.81 -4.56
CA ARG A 45 6.15 12.88 -3.55
C ARG A 45 7.50 13.28 -2.98
N CYS A 46 8.53 12.49 -3.26
CA CYS A 46 9.89 12.82 -2.84
C CYS A 46 10.80 13.02 -4.05
N VAL A 47 10.99 12.01 -4.87
CA VAL A 47 11.94 12.07 -6.00
C VAL A 47 11.46 13.05 -7.08
N ALA A 48 10.20 12.92 -7.52
CA ALA A 48 9.63 13.79 -8.55
C ALA A 48 9.46 15.23 -8.06
N ALA A 49 9.32 15.44 -6.75
CA ALA A 49 9.25 16.75 -6.14
C ALA A 49 10.63 17.38 -5.91
N GLU A 50 11.69 16.68 -6.30
CA GLU A 50 13.09 17.13 -6.14
C GLU A 50 13.47 17.38 -4.68
N GLU A 51 12.87 16.61 -3.76
CA GLU A 51 13.17 16.69 -2.34
C GLU A 51 14.27 15.69 -1.97
N ASP A 52 15.06 16.03 -0.94
CA ASP A 52 16.11 15.14 -0.44
C ASP A 52 15.49 14.00 0.37
N PRO A 53 15.64 12.74 -0.07
CA PRO A 53 15.04 11.61 0.65
C PRO A 53 15.60 11.40 2.06
N HIS A 54 16.75 11.93 2.37
CA HIS A 54 17.33 11.87 3.73
C HIS A 54 16.67 12.88 4.68
N LYS A 55 16.03 13.92 4.15
CA LYS A 55 15.40 14.99 4.92
C LYS A 55 13.88 14.91 4.95
N VAL A 56 13.28 14.34 3.91
CA VAL A 56 11.82 14.18 3.85
C VAL A 56 11.38 13.14 4.88
N GLN A 57 10.43 13.51 5.70
CA GLN A 57 9.86 12.60 6.70
C GLN A 57 8.67 11.84 6.12
N ILE A 58 8.47 10.61 6.59
CA ILE A 58 7.40 9.75 6.12
C ILE A 58 6.03 10.42 6.30
N LYS A 59 5.83 11.15 7.39
CA LYS A 59 4.55 11.85 7.64
C LYS A 59 4.16 12.82 6.53
N ASP A 60 5.12 13.32 5.77
CA ASP A 60 4.90 14.30 4.70
C ASP A 60 4.53 13.66 3.37
N ILE A 61 4.80 12.36 3.21
CA ILE A 61 4.59 11.65 1.93
C ILE A 61 3.64 10.46 2.05
N MET A 62 3.33 10.00 3.26
CA MET A 62 2.44 8.83 3.46
C MET A 62 0.99 9.15 3.11
N SER A 63 0.23 8.10 2.84
CA SER A 63 -1.21 8.18 2.69
C SER A 63 -1.86 7.89 4.03
N ARG A 64 -2.72 8.79 4.52
CA ARG A 64 -3.32 8.70 5.85
C ARG A 64 -4.65 7.95 5.86
N ASN A 65 -5.43 8.08 4.81
CA ASN A 65 -6.75 7.46 4.70
C ASN A 65 -6.64 6.09 4.05
N CYS A 66 -6.09 5.12 4.76
CA CYS A 66 -5.99 3.77 4.24
C CYS A 66 -7.09 2.89 4.81
N ALA A 67 -7.65 2.02 3.97
CA ALA A 67 -8.58 0.99 4.41
C ALA A 67 -7.80 -0.07 5.19
N VAL A 68 -8.46 -0.69 6.16
CA VAL A 68 -7.85 -1.71 7.01
C VAL A 68 -8.80 -2.91 7.13
N VAL A 69 -8.25 -4.06 7.50
CA VAL A 69 -9.04 -5.26 7.79
C VAL A 69 -8.65 -5.80 9.16
N SER A 70 -9.54 -6.60 9.74
CA SER A 70 -9.31 -7.31 10.99
C SER A 70 -8.92 -8.75 10.67
N PRO A 71 -8.18 -9.46 11.56
CA PRO A 71 -7.91 -10.89 11.36
C PRO A 71 -9.16 -11.75 11.22
N ASP A 72 -10.28 -11.28 11.79
CA ASP A 72 -11.56 -12.00 11.74
C ASP A 72 -12.37 -11.71 10.48
N ASP A 73 -11.95 -10.76 9.65
CA ASP A 73 -12.67 -10.41 8.43
C ASP A 73 -12.53 -11.53 7.39
N ASP A 74 -13.60 -11.69 6.61
CA ASP A 74 -13.62 -12.64 5.52
C ASP A 74 -12.63 -12.21 4.42
N ALA A 75 -11.87 -13.16 3.91
CA ALA A 75 -10.91 -12.93 2.82
C ALA A 75 -11.59 -12.36 1.57
N ALA A 76 -12.83 -12.81 1.26
CA ALA A 76 -13.60 -12.26 0.14
C ALA A 76 -13.93 -10.78 0.34
N GLU A 77 -14.23 -10.39 1.59
CA GLU A 77 -14.46 -8.97 1.93
C GLU A 77 -13.20 -8.14 1.71
N ALA A 78 -12.05 -8.67 2.11
CA ALA A 78 -10.77 -7.99 1.90
C ALA A 78 -10.51 -7.79 0.39
N ALA A 79 -10.76 -8.80 -0.42
CA ALA A 79 -10.60 -8.69 -1.87
C ALA A 79 -11.52 -7.63 -2.47
N ARG A 80 -12.78 -7.59 -2.03
CA ARG A 80 -13.73 -6.57 -2.48
C ARG A 80 -13.29 -5.17 -2.07
N MET A 81 -12.77 -5.02 -0.86
CA MET A 81 -12.25 -3.74 -0.38
C MET A 81 -11.06 -3.27 -1.22
N MET A 82 -10.16 -4.18 -1.60
CA MET A 82 -9.05 -3.86 -2.48
C MET A 82 -9.53 -3.35 -3.83
N ALA A 83 -10.57 -3.97 -4.40
CA ALA A 83 -11.16 -3.52 -5.66
C ALA A 83 -11.78 -2.13 -5.53
N VAL A 84 -12.57 -1.90 -4.48
CA VAL A 84 -13.23 -0.60 -4.24
C VAL A 84 -12.21 0.51 -4.03
N LYS A 85 -11.18 0.25 -3.23
CA LYS A 85 -10.14 1.23 -2.91
C LYS A 85 -9.01 1.28 -3.92
N GLN A 86 -9.01 0.39 -4.91
CA GLN A 86 -7.98 0.31 -5.96
C GLN A 86 -6.58 0.12 -5.38
N VAL A 87 -6.47 -0.74 -4.39
CA VAL A 87 -5.21 -1.09 -3.73
C VAL A 87 -5.02 -2.60 -3.74
N ARG A 88 -3.78 -3.06 -3.69
CA ARG A 88 -3.42 -4.48 -3.73
C ARG A 88 -2.97 -5.02 -2.37
N ARG A 89 -2.92 -4.18 -1.36
CA ARG A 89 -2.51 -4.54 -0.01
C ARG A 89 -3.32 -3.77 1.00
N LEU A 90 -3.60 -4.41 2.13
CA LEU A 90 -4.32 -3.79 3.25
C LEU A 90 -3.62 -4.14 4.56
N PRO A 91 -3.46 -3.17 5.47
CA PRO A 91 -3.00 -3.48 6.82
C PRO A 91 -4.05 -4.29 7.57
N VAL A 92 -3.58 -5.25 8.36
CA VAL A 92 -4.42 -6.04 9.27
C VAL A 92 -4.24 -5.46 10.67
N LEU A 93 -5.33 -4.99 11.26
CA LEU A 93 -5.32 -4.43 12.61
C LEU A 93 -6.01 -5.34 13.59
N GLU A 94 -5.44 -5.44 14.78
CA GLU A 94 -6.04 -6.10 15.92
C GLU A 94 -5.84 -5.23 17.15
N ALA A 95 -6.94 -4.86 17.83
CA ALA A 95 -6.90 -3.96 18.97
C ALA A 95 -6.18 -2.63 18.66
N GLY A 96 -6.37 -2.10 17.46
CA GLY A 96 -5.77 -0.83 17.03
C GLY A 96 -4.32 -0.91 16.59
N LYS A 97 -3.73 -2.09 16.61
CA LYS A 97 -2.31 -2.28 16.26
C LYS A 97 -2.18 -3.10 15.00
N VAL A 98 -1.17 -2.78 14.20
CA VAL A 98 -0.87 -3.53 12.97
C VAL A 98 -0.25 -4.87 13.35
N VAL A 99 -0.91 -5.96 12.94
CA VAL A 99 -0.39 -7.31 13.15
C VAL A 99 0.10 -7.95 11.85
N GLY A 100 -0.17 -7.34 10.70
CA GLY A 100 0.31 -7.85 9.43
C GLY A 100 -0.17 -7.02 8.25
N MET A 101 0.17 -7.50 7.07
CA MET A 101 -0.30 -6.96 5.79
C MET A 101 -0.85 -8.13 4.97
N VAL A 102 -1.99 -7.92 4.34
CA VAL A 102 -2.53 -8.90 3.41
C VAL A 102 -2.45 -8.33 1.99
N SER A 103 -2.00 -9.15 1.04
CA SER A 103 -1.91 -8.76 -0.36
C SER A 103 -2.96 -9.49 -1.19
N LEU A 104 -3.27 -8.93 -2.36
CA LEU A 104 -4.16 -9.58 -3.31
C LEU A 104 -3.60 -10.95 -3.74
N GLY A 105 -2.26 -11.04 -3.89
CA GLY A 105 -1.59 -12.30 -4.20
C GLY A 105 -1.79 -13.35 -3.12
N ASP A 106 -1.77 -12.94 -1.85
CA ASP A 106 -2.02 -13.86 -0.72
C ASP A 106 -3.46 -14.39 -0.78
N LEU A 107 -4.43 -13.54 -1.10
CA LEU A 107 -5.82 -13.93 -1.23
C LEU A 107 -6.05 -14.89 -2.41
N ALA A 108 -5.34 -14.66 -3.50
CA ALA A 108 -5.44 -15.53 -4.67
C ALA A 108 -4.95 -16.95 -4.41
N LYS A 109 -4.08 -17.14 -3.42
CA LYS A 109 -3.60 -18.46 -3.00
C LYS A 109 -4.60 -19.19 -2.11
N CYS A 110 -5.60 -18.48 -1.60
CA CYS A 110 -6.67 -19.06 -0.81
C CYS A 110 -7.76 -19.56 -1.76
N GLY A 111 -7.96 -20.87 -1.87
CA GLY A 111 -8.92 -21.44 -2.80
C GLY A 111 -10.35 -20.93 -2.63
N ALA A 112 -10.72 -20.49 -1.42
CA ALA A 112 -12.06 -19.98 -1.13
C ALA A 112 -12.33 -18.58 -1.68
N CYS A 113 -11.30 -17.84 -2.09
CA CYS A 113 -11.44 -16.44 -2.52
C CYS A 113 -10.72 -16.12 -3.86
N GLU A 114 -10.34 -17.14 -4.62
CA GLU A 114 -9.67 -16.96 -5.92
C GLU A 114 -10.46 -16.09 -6.88
N MET A 115 -11.78 -16.31 -6.94
CA MET A 115 -12.64 -15.58 -7.87
C MET A 115 -12.68 -14.10 -7.51
N GLU A 116 -12.89 -13.77 -6.25
CA GLU A 116 -12.95 -12.40 -5.75
C GLU A 116 -11.61 -11.69 -5.92
N ALA A 117 -10.50 -12.38 -5.69
CA ALA A 117 -9.17 -11.83 -5.92
C ALA A 117 -8.92 -11.57 -7.40
N GLY A 118 -9.35 -12.47 -8.27
CA GLY A 118 -9.24 -12.30 -9.71
C GLY A 118 -10.06 -11.13 -10.22
N GLU A 119 -11.29 -10.97 -9.73
CA GLU A 119 -12.15 -9.84 -10.07
C GLU A 119 -11.53 -8.52 -9.63
N ALA A 120 -11.00 -8.45 -8.40
CA ALA A 120 -10.35 -7.26 -7.88
C ALA A 120 -9.13 -6.89 -8.73
N LEU A 121 -8.32 -7.87 -9.11
CA LEU A 121 -7.15 -7.64 -9.94
C LEU A 121 -7.56 -7.11 -11.33
N SER A 122 -8.60 -7.67 -11.93
CA SER A 122 -9.13 -7.21 -13.20
C SER A 122 -9.57 -5.75 -13.13
N GLU A 123 -10.34 -5.38 -12.14
CA GLU A 123 -10.83 -4.01 -11.97
C GLU A 123 -9.68 -3.01 -11.79
N ILE A 124 -8.69 -3.35 -10.97
CA ILE A 124 -7.52 -2.51 -10.76
C ILE A 124 -6.74 -2.35 -12.06
N SER A 125 -6.54 -3.45 -12.80
CA SER A 125 -5.81 -3.43 -14.07
C SER A 125 -6.54 -2.62 -15.13
N GLU A 126 -7.85 -2.74 -15.24
CA GLU A 126 -8.66 -1.96 -16.18
C GLU A 126 -8.54 -0.46 -15.92
N ASN A 127 -8.58 -0.06 -14.65
CA ASN A 127 -8.43 1.34 -14.30
C ASN A 127 -7.04 1.89 -14.62
N ILE A 128 -6.01 1.11 -14.42
CA ILE A 128 -4.65 1.50 -14.81
C ILE A 128 -4.56 1.70 -16.32
N GLN A 129 -5.09 0.77 -17.11
CA GLN A 129 -5.09 0.87 -18.58
C GLN A 129 -5.88 2.07 -19.05
N ARG A 130 -7.04 2.33 -18.45
CA ARG A 130 -7.89 3.47 -18.79
C ARG A 130 -7.17 4.78 -18.51
N THR A 131 -6.50 4.89 -17.37
CA THR A 131 -5.71 6.06 -17.00
C THR A 131 -4.56 6.28 -17.98
N ARG A 132 -3.86 5.21 -18.38
CA ARG A 132 -2.79 5.30 -19.38
C ARG A 132 -3.31 5.77 -20.73
N GLY A 133 -4.49 5.31 -21.14
CA GLY A 133 -5.11 5.74 -22.38
C GLY A 133 -5.44 7.23 -22.40
N LEU A 134 -5.86 7.77 -21.25
CA LEU A 134 -6.22 9.19 -21.12
C LEU A 134 -5.00 10.11 -20.98
N HIS A 135 -3.93 9.62 -20.37
CA HIS A 135 -2.76 10.42 -20.04
C HIS A 135 -1.51 9.97 -20.76
N GLN A 136 -1.68 9.15 -21.80
CA GLN A 136 -0.54 8.58 -22.48
C GLN A 136 0.37 9.68 -23.00
N PRO A 137 1.51 9.94 -22.36
CA PRO A 137 2.48 10.85 -22.93
C PRO A 137 3.02 10.20 -24.19
N GLU A 138 3.35 11.02 -25.16
CA GLU A 138 4.02 10.50 -26.34
C GLU A 138 5.31 9.82 -25.87
N ARG A 139 5.38 8.55 -26.09
CA ARG A 139 6.59 7.80 -25.83
C ARG A 139 7.47 7.89 -27.03
N ASP A 140 8.54 8.49 -26.81
CA ASP A 140 9.60 8.52 -27.82
C ASP A 140 10.28 7.18 -27.93
#